data_9f3bb25a09d3282450635aff559800b7
#
_entry.id   9f3bb25a09d3282450635aff559800b7
#
_cell.length_a   1.000
_cell.length_b   1.000
_cell.length_c   1.000
_cell.angle_alpha   90.00
_cell.angle_beta   90.00
_cell.angle_gamma   90.00
#
_symmetry.space_group_name_H-M   'P 1'
#
loop_
_entity.id
_entity.type
_entity.pdbx_description
1 polymer ?
#
loop_
_entity_poly.entity_id
_entity_poly.type
_entity_poly.pdbx_seq_one_letter_code
_entity_poly.pdbx_strand_id
1 'polypeptide(L)'
;MLSDCTKTGKITGNTAFGLGGGISASYPMLLTGSTQDYSAYFTPDDPDAFVLFSGSALTLCAKPSATLEGDTLTVSTSSNYKPDAFVLFVAEYDADGRLLAVHSENITPESGTYTFKVQLGAKIKCFLLRTDTYAPLFGTFSPNA
;
A
#
# COMPACT_ATOMS: atom_id res chain seq x y z
N MET A 1 25.49 8.53 -2.36
CA MET A 1 24.58 8.82 -3.48
C MET A 1 24.92 7.84 -4.59
N LEU A 2 23.97 7.03 -5.03
CA LEU A 2 24.15 6.14 -6.18
C LEU A 2 23.76 6.94 -7.42
N SER A 3 24.72 7.39 -8.19
CA SER A 3 24.50 7.96 -9.52
C SER A 3 25.16 7.04 -10.55
N ASP A 4 24.52 6.85 -11.68
CA ASP A 4 25.03 6.08 -12.83
C ASP A 4 25.39 4.60 -12.50
N CYS A 5 24.69 4.00 -11.54
CA CYS A 5 24.90 2.62 -11.16
C CYS A 5 24.00 1.68 -11.95
N THR A 6 24.60 0.68 -12.61
CA THR A 6 23.86 -0.44 -13.21
C THR A 6 23.80 -1.59 -12.20
N LYS A 7 22.60 -1.98 -11.80
CA LYS A 7 22.40 -3.15 -10.95
C LYS A 7 22.11 -4.40 -11.78
N THR A 8 22.97 -5.40 -11.67
CA THR A 8 22.86 -6.68 -12.39
C THR A 8 22.64 -7.86 -11.46
N GLY A 9 21.82 -7.76 -10.45
CA GLY A 9 21.59 -8.87 -9.52
C GLY A 9 20.52 -8.53 -8.49
N LYS A 10 20.10 -9.49 -7.68
CA LYS A 10 19.16 -9.28 -6.58
C LYS A 10 19.89 -8.72 -5.35
N ILE A 11 19.29 -7.76 -4.67
CA ILE A 11 19.65 -7.35 -3.32
C ILE A 11 18.69 -8.08 -2.40
N THR A 12 19.14 -9.19 -1.81
CA THR A 12 18.29 -10.05 -0.96
C THR A 12 19.06 -10.47 0.30
N GLY A 13 18.33 -10.79 1.36
CA GLY A 13 18.89 -11.30 2.59
C GLY A 13 19.70 -10.27 3.40
N ASN A 14 19.55 -8.99 3.13
CA ASN A 14 20.20 -7.94 3.89
C ASN A 14 19.42 -7.66 5.18
N THR A 15 20.15 -7.56 6.29
CA THR A 15 19.61 -7.12 7.57
C THR A 15 20.34 -5.85 7.98
N ALA A 16 19.60 -4.80 8.29
CA ALA A 16 20.16 -3.56 8.81
C ALA A 16 19.76 -3.39 10.28
N PHE A 17 20.72 -2.94 11.11
CA PHE A 17 20.44 -2.38 12.42
C PHE A 17 20.19 -0.87 12.28
N GLY A 18 19.11 -0.51 11.63
CA GLY A 18 18.78 0.88 11.30
C GLY A 18 18.07 0.96 9.96
N LEU A 19 18.12 2.14 9.33
CA LEU A 19 17.46 2.38 8.06
C LEU A 19 18.17 1.68 6.90
N GLY A 20 17.41 1.07 5.99
CA GLY A 20 17.89 0.62 4.69
C GLY A 20 18.37 -0.82 4.62
N GLY A 21 17.57 -1.79 5.00
CA GLY A 21 17.89 -3.22 4.92
C GLY A 21 18.35 -3.72 3.53
N GLY A 22 18.01 -3.04 2.48
CA GLY A 22 18.53 -3.24 1.12
C GLY A 22 18.98 -1.92 0.53
N ILE A 23 18.05 -1.02 0.30
CA ILE A 23 18.28 0.35 -0.16
C ILE A 23 17.43 1.29 0.69
N SER A 24 18.06 2.30 1.29
CA SER A 24 17.36 3.38 1.97
C SER A 24 17.11 4.52 1.00
N ALA A 25 15.85 4.93 0.85
CA ALA A 25 15.47 6.09 0.05
C ALA A 25 14.49 6.94 0.84
N SER A 26 14.90 8.13 1.22
CA SER A 26 14.03 9.13 1.86
C SER A 26 13.19 9.92 0.86
N TYR A 27 13.49 9.77 -0.43
CA TYR A 27 12.85 10.47 -1.55
C TYR A 27 12.60 9.50 -2.71
N PRO A 28 11.72 9.85 -3.65
CA PRO A 28 11.52 9.06 -4.86
C PRO A 28 12.84 8.79 -5.58
N MET A 29 13.07 7.54 -5.94
CA MET A 29 14.20 7.15 -6.78
C MET A 29 13.74 7.05 -8.23
N LEU A 30 14.48 7.71 -9.13
CA LEU A 30 14.26 7.60 -10.57
C LEU A 30 15.09 6.45 -11.13
N LEU A 31 14.44 5.45 -11.73
CA LEU A 31 15.08 4.36 -12.44
C LEU A 31 15.00 4.64 -13.94
N THR A 32 15.95 5.43 -14.45
CA THR A 32 15.95 5.88 -15.84
C THR A 32 16.01 4.70 -16.81
N GLY A 33 15.11 4.71 -17.79
CA GLY A 33 15.06 3.70 -18.86
C GLY A 33 14.48 2.34 -18.44
N SER A 34 13.99 2.18 -17.23
CA SER A 34 13.37 0.92 -16.79
C SER A 34 11.86 0.98 -16.91
N THR A 35 11.29 -0.09 -17.45
CA THR A 35 9.84 -0.38 -17.42
C THR A 35 9.49 -1.51 -16.47
N GLN A 36 10.50 -2.14 -15.86
CA GLN A 36 10.30 -3.24 -14.92
C GLN A 36 9.93 -2.69 -13.54
N ASP A 37 8.90 -3.28 -12.92
CA ASP A 37 8.53 -2.99 -11.54
C ASP A 37 9.56 -3.59 -10.58
N TYR A 38 10.23 -2.73 -9.83
CA TYR A 38 11.22 -3.09 -8.82
C TYR A 38 10.70 -3.01 -7.39
N SER A 39 9.45 -2.62 -7.18
CA SER A 39 8.88 -2.43 -5.83
C SER A 39 9.01 -3.67 -4.95
N ALA A 40 8.90 -4.88 -5.54
CA ALA A 40 9.05 -6.14 -4.81
C ALA A 40 10.46 -6.40 -4.25
N TYR A 41 11.47 -5.63 -4.68
CA TYR A 41 12.86 -5.77 -4.19
C TYR A 41 13.19 -4.80 -3.07
N PHE A 42 12.26 -3.94 -2.69
CA PHE A 42 12.45 -2.95 -1.66
C PHE A 42 11.48 -3.21 -0.51
N THR A 43 12.01 -3.29 0.67
CA THR A 43 11.22 -3.35 1.90
C THR A 43 11.50 -2.09 2.69
N PRO A 44 10.49 -1.25 2.96
CA PRO A 44 10.71 -0.07 3.80
C PRO A 44 11.01 -0.48 5.24
N ASP A 45 11.82 0.33 5.91
CA ASP A 45 12.11 0.13 7.34
C ASP A 45 10.93 0.51 8.22
N ASP A 46 10.08 1.40 7.73
CA ASP A 46 8.83 1.78 8.38
C ASP A 46 7.76 0.71 8.12
N PRO A 47 7.25 0.02 9.16
CA PRO A 47 6.20 -1.00 9.01
C PRO A 47 4.88 -0.43 8.49
N ASP A 48 4.66 0.88 8.65
CA ASP A 48 3.47 1.60 8.19
C ASP A 48 3.65 2.22 6.79
N ALA A 49 4.71 1.81 6.09
CA ALA A 49 4.99 2.24 4.72
C ALA A 49 5.02 1.08 3.73
N PHE A 50 4.93 1.41 2.45
CA PHE A 50 5.16 0.50 1.33
C PHE A 50 5.87 1.24 0.18
N VAL A 51 6.45 0.49 -0.73
CA VAL A 51 7.13 1.05 -1.88
C VAL A 51 6.24 0.93 -3.11
N LEU A 52 6.02 2.05 -3.77
CA LEU A 52 5.27 2.15 -5.02
C LEU A 52 6.22 2.41 -6.18
N PHE A 53 6.14 1.57 -7.21
CA PHE A 53 6.79 1.80 -8.49
C PHE A 53 5.76 2.36 -9.47
N SER A 54 6.02 3.57 -9.97
CA SER A 54 5.17 4.23 -10.96
C SER A 54 6.05 4.85 -12.06
N GLY A 55 5.85 4.40 -13.27
CA GLY A 55 6.73 4.75 -14.40
C GLY A 55 8.15 4.26 -14.14
N SER A 56 9.09 5.18 -13.93
CA SER A 56 10.48 4.87 -13.59
C SER A 56 10.88 5.37 -12.19
N ALA A 57 9.90 5.66 -11.33
CA ALA A 57 10.13 6.17 -9.99
C ALA A 57 9.70 5.17 -8.92
N LEU A 58 10.56 4.98 -7.91
CA LEU A 58 10.20 4.32 -6.65
C LEU A 58 9.86 5.40 -5.63
N THR A 59 8.70 5.28 -5.02
CA THR A 59 8.20 6.21 -4.01
C THR A 59 7.88 5.45 -2.73
N LEU A 60 8.37 5.95 -1.60
CA LEU A 60 7.95 5.46 -0.28
C LEU A 60 6.59 6.09 0.06
N CYS A 61 5.61 5.25 0.30
CA CYS A 61 4.24 5.66 0.60
C CYS A 61 3.83 5.16 2.00
N ALA A 62 3.16 6.01 2.78
CA ALA A 62 2.51 5.56 4.00
C ALA A 62 1.33 4.64 3.65
N LYS A 63 1.16 3.55 4.42
CA LYS A 63 -0.02 2.69 4.30
C LYS A 63 -1.29 3.46 4.68
N PRO A 64 -2.43 3.10 4.11
CA PRO A 64 -3.71 3.65 4.58
C PRO A 64 -3.94 3.27 6.04
N SER A 65 -4.60 4.15 6.76
CA SER A 65 -5.13 3.86 8.09
C SER A 65 -6.63 3.63 8.02
N ALA A 66 -7.16 2.81 8.93
CA ALA A 66 -8.59 2.56 9.05
C ALA A 66 -9.03 2.69 10.51
N THR A 67 -10.16 3.32 10.73
CA THR A 67 -10.83 3.42 12.04
C THR A 67 -12.29 3.01 11.91
N LEU A 68 -12.82 2.35 12.93
CA LEU A 68 -14.21 1.91 12.98
C LEU A 68 -14.90 2.51 14.20
N GLU A 69 -15.94 3.30 13.95
CA GLU A 69 -16.79 3.88 15.00
C GLU A 69 -18.23 3.43 14.78
N GLY A 70 -18.70 2.53 15.62
CA GLY A 70 -20.01 1.91 15.48
C GLY A 70 -20.13 1.13 14.15
N ASP A 71 -20.99 1.60 13.25
CA ASP A 71 -21.20 1.06 11.90
C ASP A 71 -20.49 1.84 10.81
N THR A 72 -19.63 2.78 11.18
CA THR A 72 -18.95 3.68 10.23
C THR A 72 -17.47 3.37 10.18
N LEU A 73 -17.01 2.83 9.06
CA LEU A 73 -15.61 2.64 8.75
C LEU A 73 -15.08 3.87 8.02
N THR A 74 -13.98 4.44 8.51
CA THR A 74 -13.25 5.53 7.85
C THR A 74 -11.86 5.04 7.46
N VAL A 75 -11.52 5.15 6.19
CA VAL A 75 -10.19 4.82 5.65
C VAL A 75 -9.54 6.09 5.15
N SER A 76 -8.33 6.39 5.62
CA SER A 76 -7.54 7.55 5.20
C SER A 76 -6.34 7.12 4.39
N THR A 77 -6.12 7.78 3.25
CA THR A 77 -4.99 7.54 2.35
C THR A 77 -4.02 8.71 2.34
N SER A 78 -2.76 8.44 2.04
CA SER A 78 -1.73 9.48 1.95
C SER A 78 -1.70 10.13 0.55
N SER A 79 -1.32 11.40 0.49
CA SER A 79 -1.09 12.16 -0.75
C SER A 79 0.13 11.68 -1.57
N ASN A 80 0.97 10.82 -1.00
CA ASN A 80 2.13 10.28 -1.70
C ASN A 80 1.76 9.21 -2.74
N TYR A 81 0.54 8.74 -2.73
CA TYR A 81 0.04 7.90 -3.82
C TYR A 81 -0.02 8.76 -5.08
N LYS A 82 0.59 8.31 -6.15
CA LYS A 82 0.34 8.80 -7.50
C LYS A 82 -0.45 7.72 -8.23
N PRO A 83 -1.71 7.54 -7.90
CA PRO A 83 -2.49 6.43 -8.37
C PRO A 83 -3.11 6.83 -9.69
N ASP A 84 -2.57 6.35 -10.75
CA ASP A 84 -3.36 6.37 -11.97
C ASP A 84 -4.46 5.29 -11.91
N ALA A 85 -4.40 4.37 -10.92
CA ALA A 85 -5.25 3.20 -10.97
C ALA A 85 -5.26 2.36 -9.70
N PHE A 86 -5.75 2.88 -8.59
CA PHE A 86 -5.94 2.08 -7.37
C PHE A 86 -7.40 2.03 -6.95
N VAL A 87 -7.78 0.89 -6.40
CA VAL A 87 -9.09 0.66 -5.82
C VAL A 87 -8.95 0.16 -4.39
N LEU A 88 -9.71 0.74 -3.50
CA LEU A 88 -9.88 0.31 -2.14
C LEU A 88 -11.05 -0.67 -2.07
N PHE A 89 -10.80 -1.89 -1.60
CA PHE A 89 -11.84 -2.85 -1.26
C PHE A 89 -11.96 -2.97 0.25
N VAL A 90 -13.20 -3.02 0.71
CA VAL A 90 -13.56 -3.28 2.10
C VAL A 90 -14.42 -4.53 2.14
N ALA A 91 -13.94 -5.58 2.77
CA ALA A 91 -14.65 -6.84 2.93
C ALA A 91 -15.11 -7.03 4.38
N GLU A 92 -16.38 -7.37 4.53
CA GLU A 92 -17.02 -7.65 5.81
C GLU A 92 -17.19 -9.16 5.98
N TYR A 93 -16.83 -9.66 7.15
CA TYR A 93 -16.95 -11.08 7.48
C TYR A 93 -17.72 -11.26 8.78
N ASP A 94 -18.47 -12.34 8.88
CA ASP A 94 -19.09 -12.77 10.14
C ASP A 94 -18.05 -13.34 11.14
N ALA A 95 -18.55 -13.76 12.30
CA ALA A 95 -17.71 -14.37 13.34
C ALA A 95 -17.02 -15.65 12.87
N ASP A 96 -17.66 -16.40 11.96
CA ASP A 96 -17.18 -17.67 11.41
C ASP A 96 -16.23 -17.45 10.21
N GLY A 97 -16.01 -16.20 9.78
CA GLY A 97 -15.14 -15.84 8.67
C GLY A 97 -15.80 -15.97 7.29
N ARG A 98 -17.14 -16.03 7.22
CA ARG A 98 -17.87 -16.01 5.95
C ARG A 98 -18.01 -14.57 5.47
N LEU A 99 -17.82 -14.36 4.18
CA LEU A 99 -17.99 -13.06 3.55
C LEU A 99 -19.45 -12.62 3.59
N LEU A 100 -19.72 -11.45 4.15
CA LEU A 100 -21.04 -10.82 4.24
C LEU A 100 -21.27 -9.80 3.13
N ALA A 101 -20.28 -8.90 2.94
CA ALA A 101 -20.37 -7.84 1.96
C ALA A 101 -18.99 -7.43 1.47
N VAL A 102 -18.95 -6.77 0.30
CA VAL A 102 -17.76 -6.11 -0.25
C VAL A 102 -18.16 -4.75 -0.76
N HIS A 103 -17.42 -3.73 -0.34
CA HIS A 103 -17.50 -2.37 -0.88
C HIS A 103 -16.25 -2.07 -1.68
N SER A 104 -16.35 -1.20 -2.67
CA SER A 104 -15.19 -0.76 -3.44
C SER A 104 -15.29 0.72 -3.76
N GLU A 105 -14.15 1.41 -3.72
CA GLU A 105 -14.04 2.83 -4.08
C GLU A 105 -12.72 3.06 -4.82
N ASN A 106 -12.78 3.79 -5.93
CA ASN A 106 -11.58 4.22 -6.63
C ASN A 106 -10.92 5.34 -5.83
N ILE A 107 -9.64 5.15 -5.49
CA ILE A 107 -8.92 6.20 -4.80
C ILE A 107 -8.33 7.21 -5.78
N THR A 108 -8.36 8.48 -5.36
CA THR A 108 -7.81 9.58 -6.14
C THR A 108 -6.31 9.79 -5.84
N PRO A 109 -5.56 10.48 -6.73
CA PRO A 109 -4.14 10.80 -6.54
C PRO A 109 -3.84 11.65 -5.31
N GLU A 110 -4.84 12.31 -4.78
CA GLU A 110 -4.72 13.17 -3.60
C GLU A 110 -5.03 12.38 -2.34
N SER A 111 -4.55 12.86 -1.19
CA SER A 111 -4.97 12.29 0.10
C SER A 111 -6.48 12.34 0.20
N GLY A 112 -7.06 11.23 0.57
CA GLY A 112 -8.50 11.11 0.69
C GLY A 112 -8.93 10.44 1.97
N THR A 113 -10.16 10.70 2.34
CA THR A 113 -10.87 9.99 3.40
C THR A 113 -12.10 9.36 2.78
N TYR A 114 -12.22 8.06 2.94
CA TYR A 114 -13.30 7.23 2.38
C TYR A 114 -14.10 6.64 3.52
N THR A 115 -15.42 6.80 3.47
CA THR A 115 -16.32 6.37 4.53
C THR A 115 -17.28 5.32 4.01
N PHE A 116 -17.40 4.22 4.75
CA PHE A 116 -18.28 3.09 4.41
C PHE A 116 -19.22 2.81 5.59
N LYS A 117 -20.47 2.48 5.28
CA LYS A 117 -21.38 1.87 6.25
C LYS A 117 -21.20 0.36 6.22
N VAL A 118 -20.86 -0.20 7.36
CA VAL A 118 -20.57 -1.63 7.52
C VAL A 118 -21.51 -2.24 8.58
N GLN A 119 -21.64 -3.55 8.57
CA GLN A 119 -22.48 -4.24 9.56
C GLN A 119 -21.84 -4.18 10.94
N LEU A 120 -22.63 -3.85 11.92
CA LEU A 120 -22.19 -3.80 13.31
C LEU A 120 -21.69 -5.19 13.77
N GLY A 121 -20.49 -5.23 14.30
CA GLY A 121 -19.85 -6.47 14.76
C GLY A 121 -19.19 -7.30 13.65
N ALA A 122 -19.22 -6.87 12.39
CA ALA A 122 -18.48 -7.54 11.33
C ALA A 122 -16.96 -7.39 11.53
N LYS A 123 -16.23 -8.43 11.13
CA LYS A 123 -14.76 -8.35 10.99
C LYS A 123 -14.42 -7.71 9.67
N ILE A 124 -13.68 -6.61 9.70
CA ILE A 124 -13.37 -5.83 8.51
C ILE A 124 -11.94 -6.12 8.04
N LYS A 125 -11.78 -6.34 6.74
CA LYS A 125 -10.49 -6.35 6.06
C LYS A 125 -10.51 -5.39 4.88
N CYS A 126 -9.48 -4.57 4.81
CA CYS A 126 -9.29 -3.61 3.73
C CYS A 126 -8.14 -4.07 2.83
N PHE A 127 -8.27 -3.79 1.53
CA PHE A 127 -7.30 -4.14 0.50
C PHE A 127 -7.09 -2.93 -0.40
N LEU A 128 -5.84 -2.59 -0.67
CA LEU A 128 -5.51 -1.61 -1.69
C LEU A 128 -4.91 -2.34 -2.88
N LEU A 129 -5.62 -2.32 -4.00
CA LEU A 129 -5.29 -3.08 -5.20
C LEU A 129 -5.05 -2.15 -6.39
N ARG A 130 -4.25 -2.59 -7.34
CA ARG A 130 -4.19 -1.97 -8.67
C ARG A 130 -5.49 -2.23 -9.42
N THR A 131 -6.00 -1.24 -10.14
CA THR A 131 -7.27 -1.41 -10.90
C THR A 131 -7.08 -2.24 -12.16
N ASP A 132 -5.90 -2.25 -12.76
CA ASP A 132 -5.59 -2.98 -14.00
C ASP A 132 -5.38 -4.48 -13.78
N THR A 133 -4.74 -4.87 -12.69
CA THR A 133 -4.33 -6.24 -12.42
C THR A 133 -4.97 -6.85 -11.18
N TYR A 134 -5.61 -6.04 -10.34
CA TYR A 134 -6.05 -6.38 -8.99
C TYR A 134 -4.94 -6.95 -8.09
N ALA A 135 -3.69 -6.68 -8.45
CA ALA A 135 -2.56 -7.07 -7.62
C ALA A 135 -2.54 -6.21 -6.34
N PRO A 136 -2.35 -6.83 -5.16
CA PRO A 136 -2.23 -6.08 -3.92
C PRO A 136 -0.93 -5.29 -3.89
N LEU A 137 -0.99 -4.06 -3.36
CA LEU A 137 0.19 -3.21 -3.18
C LEU A 137 0.98 -3.61 -1.93
N PHE A 138 0.29 -4.11 -0.94
CA PHE A 138 0.85 -4.64 0.32
C PHE A 138 -0.18 -5.58 0.97
N GLY A 139 0.13 -6.09 2.15
CA GLY A 139 -0.78 -6.97 2.89
C GLY A 139 -2.12 -6.30 3.25
N THR A 140 -3.08 -7.10 3.67
CA THR A 140 -4.37 -6.58 4.16
C THR A 140 -4.18 -5.76 5.43
N PHE A 141 -5.04 -4.78 5.64
CA PHE A 141 -5.13 -4.01 6.87
C PHE A 141 -6.56 -4.02 7.41
N SER A 142 -6.68 -3.77 8.70
CA SER A 142 -7.96 -3.75 9.41
C SER A 142 -8.06 -2.47 10.23
N PRO A 143 -9.27 -2.00 10.58
CA PRO A 143 -9.39 -0.85 11.45
C PRO A 143 -8.75 -1.14 12.80
N ASN A 144 -8.08 -0.12 13.33
CA ASN A 144 -7.64 -0.14 14.72
C ASN A 144 -8.87 -0.10 15.63
N ALA A 145 -8.85 -0.93 16.64
CA ALA A 145 -9.90 -0.99 17.67
C ALA A 145 -9.77 0.21 18.62
#